data_f51297375b5fcc480ef99638125e55b7
#
_entry.id   f51297375b5fcc480ef99638125e55b7
#
_cell.length_a   1.000
_cell.length_b   1.000
_cell.length_c   1.000
_cell.angle_alpha   90.00
_cell.angle_beta   90.00
_cell.angle_gamma   90.00
#
_symmetry.space_group_name_H-M   'P 1'
#
loop_
_entity.id
_entity.type
_entity.pdbx_description
1 polymer ?
#
loop_
_entity_poly.entity_id
_entity_poly.type
_entity_poly.pdbx_seq_one_letter_code
_entity_poly.pdbx_strand_id
1 'polypeptide(L)'
;FTLFELELAPDDPRSYVLDGKVVPMTAQRVHYEVVNAQGLVQKREHTIWQTRFGPVLEVPQAGLAWTRTRAFALKDANTLNLRAIDIWLGLNRDRSVGEMRATLAKLGVPWVNTIAADRDGRAMYADVSVVPDVDAAQLQRCAPSKPAAALFKASDLVVLAGTRSDCDWHRDPRSPVPGLLPIERMPVTVRRDWVQNSNDSFWLSNPAIDWPELSPLIGWTDYPQSLRTRSGLYEIRQ
;
A
#
# COMPACT_ATOMS: atom_id res chain seq x y z
N PHE A 1 0.95 1.88 -0.67
CA PHE A 1 1.97 2.85 -1.12
C PHE A 1 3.21 2.78 -0.25
N THR A 2 4.32 3.38 -0.74
CA THR A 2 5.52 3.66 0.05
C THR A 2 5.98 5.09 -0.21
N LEU A 3 6.74 5.65 0.72
CA LEU A 3 7.45 6.90 0.53
C LEU A 3 8.90 6.62 0.14
N PHE A 4 9.48 7.54 -0.61
CA PHE A 4 10.90 7.56 -0.91
C PHE A 4 11.51 8.87 -0.39
N GLU A 5 12.50 8.75 0.50
CA GLU A 5 13.28 9.91 0.95
C GLU A 5 14.30 10.27 -0.13
N LEU A 6 14.15 11.45 -0.70
CA LEU A 6 15.02 11.99 -1.73
C LEU A 6 16.13 12.85 -1.11
N GLU A 7 17.36 12.65 -1.55
CA GLU A 7 18.43 13.61 -1.37
C GLU A 7 18.38 14.62 -2.51
N LEU A 8 18.29 15.91 -2.19
CA LEU A 8 18.18 16.97 -3.20
C LEU A 8 19.57 17.45 -3.63
N ALA A 9 19.68 17.87 -4.88
CA ALA A 9 20.93 18.43 -5.39
C ALA A 9 21.27 19.74 -4.64
N PRO A 10 22.54 19.97 -4.27
CA PRO A 10 22.93 21.12 -3.46
C PRO A 10 22.56 22.47 -4.08
N ASP A 11 22.65 22.57 -5.41
CA ASP A 11 22.46 23.81 -6.17
C ASP A 11 21.04 23.94 -6.75
N ASP A 12 20.23 22.88 -6.73
CA ASP A 12 18.86 22.88 -7.26
C ASP A 12 17.94 21.98 -6.44
N PRO A 13 17.10 22.54 -5.55
CA PRO A 13 16.15 21.75 -4.75
C PRO A 13 15.00 21.14 -5.56
N ARG A 14 14.93 21.35 -6.86
CA ARG A 14 14.01 20.70 -7.80
C ARG A 14 14.66 19.58 -8.60
N SER A 15 15.86 19.18 -8.19
CA SER A 15 16.57 17.99 -8.69
C SER A 15 16.99 17.12 -7.51
N TYR A 16 17.01 15.80 -7.73
CA TYR A 16 17.36 14.81 -6.71
C TYR A 16 18.49 13.90 -7.19
N VAL A 17 19.21 13.30 -6.25
CA VAL A 17 20.29 12.35 -6.54
C VAL A 17 19.72 10.94 -6.65
N LEU A 18 20.02 10.25 -7.75
CA LEU A 18 19.68 8.86 -7.98
C LEU A 18 20.87 8.13 -8.60
N ASP A 19 21.34 7.07 -7.96
CA ASP A 19 22.52 6.31 -8.40
C ASP A 19 23.74 7.20 -8.69
N GLY A 20 23.96 8.22 -7.85
CA GLY A 20 25.03 9.19 -7.98
C GLY A 20 24.85 10.22 -9.10
N LYS A 21 23.70 10.26 -9.75
CA LYS A 21 23.38 11.22 -10.81
C LYS A 21 22.31 12.21 -10.35
N VAL A 22 22.45 13.47 -10.77
CA VAL A 22 21.41 14.48 -10.57
C VAL A 22 20.31 14.30 -11.59
N VAL A 23 19.07 14.15 -11.13
CA VAL A 23 17.87 13.93 -11.94
C VAL A 23 16.88 15.08 -11.68
N PRO A 24 16.48 15.86 -12.70
CA PRO A 24 15.49 16.91 -12.52
C PRO A 24 14.10 16.34 -12.26
N MET A 25 13.32 17.02 -11.41
CA MET A 25 11.89 16.78 -11.25
C MET A 25 11.11 17.40 -12.42
N THR A 26 9.97 16.81 -12.75
CA THR A 26 9.06 17.36 -13.76
C THR A 26 7.93 18.13 -13.12
N ALA A 27 7.66 19.34 -13.58
CA ALA A 27 6.55 20.16 -13.10
C ALA A 27 5.24 19.76 -13.78
N GLN A 28 4.23 19.43 -12.99
CA GLN A 28 2.85 19.22 -13.43
C GLN A 28 1.97 20.34 -12.86
N ARG A 29 1.44 21.22 -13.70
CA ARG A 29 0.52 22.28 -13.28
C ARG A 29 -0.90 21.75 -13.22
N VAL A 30 -1.57 22.00 -12.09
CA VAL A 30 -2.97 21.62 -11.87
C VAL A 30 -3.76 22.89 -11.62
N HIS A 31 -4.82 23.08 -12.42
CA HIS A 31 -5.77 24.17 -12.26
C HIS A 31 -7.03 23.64 -11.58
N TYR A 32 -7.48 24.36 -10.57
CA TYR A 32 -8.68 23.97 -9.81
C TYR A 32 -9.44 25.19 -9.31
N GLU A 33 -10.70 24.97 -8.95
CA GLU A 33 -11.58 26.01 -8.43
C GLU A 33 -11.87 25.74 -6.95
N VAL A 34 -11.86 26.81 -6.17
CA VAL A 34 -12.14 26.75 -4.73
C VAL A 34 -13.28 27.74 -4.43
N VAL A 35 -14.28 27.29 -3.68
CA VAL A 35 -15.31 28.18 -3.14
C VAL A 35 -14.77 28.78 -1.84
N ASN A 36 -14.69 30.13 -1.78
CA ASN A 36 -14.24 30.83 -0.58
C ASN A 36 -15.36 30.94 0.48
N ALA A 37 -15.04 31.49 1.65
CA ALA A 37 -15.99 31.67 2.75
C ALA A 37 -17.20 32.57 2.40
N GLN A 38 -17.14 33.39 1.35
CA GLN A 38 -18.20 34.24 0.83
C GLN A 38 -19.03 33.57 -0.27
N GLY A 39 -18.77 32.27 -0.59
CA GLY A 39 -19.46 31.54 -1.63
C GLY A 39 -18.99 31.86 -3.07
N LEU A 40 -17.90 32.61 -3.23
CA LEU A 40 -17.36 32.98 -4.55
C LEU A 40 -16.35 31.95 -5.03
N VAL A 41 -16.45 31.56 -6.31
CA VAL A 41 -15.52 30.66 -6.98
C VAL A 41 -14.21 31.41 -7.29
N GLN A 42 -13.09 30.85 -6.84
CA GLN A 42 -11.75 31.36 -7.14
C GLN A 42 -10.95 30.31 -7.91
N LYS A 43 -10.41 30.67 -9.06
CA LYS A 43 -9.46 29.83 -9.80
C LYS A 43 -8.11 29.85 -9.14
N ARG A 44 -7.50 28.70 -8.97
CA ARG A 44 -6.16 28.51 -8.41
C ARG A 44 -5.33 27.59 -9.28
N GLU A 45 -4.03 27.76 -9.20
CA GLU A 45 -3.04 26.89 -9.81
C GLU A 45 -2.11 26.34 -8.72
N HIS A 46 -1.73 25.08 -8.85
CA HIS A 46 -0.72 24.45 -8.02
C HIS A 46 0.23 23.65 -8.90
N THR A 47 1.53 23.65 -8.58
CA THR A 47 2.53 22.85 -9.28
C THR A 47 2.87 21.64 -8.42
N ILE A 48 2.57 20.45 -8.95
CA ILE A 48 3.00 19.16 -8.38
C ILE A 48 4.33 18.79 -9.03
N TRP A 49 5.37 18.57 -8.23
CA TRP A 49 6.66 18.12 -8.71
C TRP A 49 6.70 16.60 -8.74
N GLN A 50 6.98 16.06 -9.91
CA GLN A 50 7.01 14.62 -10.17
C GLN A 50 8.44 14.09 -10.21
N THR A 51 8.64 12.92 -9.61
CA THR A 51 9.88 12.15 -9.68
C THR A 51 9.62 10.80 -10.32
N ARG A 52 10.65 9.96 -10.51
CA ARG A 52 10.44 8.58 -10.95
C ARG A 52 9.61 7.75 -9.96
N PHE A 53 9.57 8.15 -8.69
CA PHE A 53 8.80 7.45 -7.65
C PHE A 53 7.36 7.97 -7.52
N GLY A 54 7.05 9.11 -8.13
CA GLY A 54 5.75 9.77 -8.07
C GLY A 54 5.85 11.21 -7.58
N PRO A 55 4.73 11.82 -7.16
CA PRO A 55 4.69 13.21 -6.72
C PRO A 55 5.46 13.43 -5.41
N VAL A 56 6.09 14.60 -5.32
CA VAL A 56 6.71 15.06 -4.08
C VAL A 56 5.64 15.57 -3.13
N LEU A 57 5.69 15.11 -1.88
CA LEU A 57 4.80 15.53 -0.81
C LEU A 57 5.41 16.72 -0.04
N GLU A 58 4.53 17.60 0.43
CA GLU A 58 4.88 18.67 1.34
C GLU A 58 3.85 18.71 2.49
N VAL A 59 4.10 17.91 3.54
CA VAL A 59 3.26 17.80 4.72
C VAL A 59 4.13 17.93 5.98
N PRO A 60 4.62 19.15 6.29
CA PRO A 60 5.59 19.38 7.37
C PRO A 60 5.11 18.90 8.75
N GLN A 61 3.82 19.04 9.04
CA GLN A 61 3.20 18.59 10.30
C GLN A 61 3.22 17.06 10.47
N ALA A 62 3.38 16.30 9.39
CA ALA A 62 3.58 14.86 9.40
C ALA A 62 5.06 14.45 9.29
N GLY A 63 6.00 15.38 9.43
CA GLY A 63 7.43 15.12 9.26
C GLY A 63 7.90 15.02 7.81
N LEU A 64 7.03 15.28 6.83
CA LEU A 64 7.30 15.18 5.39
C LEU A 64 7.56 16.59 4.80
N ALA A 65 8.54 17.29 5.37
CA ALA A 65 8.89 18.61 4.89
C ALA A 65 9.80 18.56 3.66
N TRP A 66 9.53 19.41 2.68
CA TRP A 66 10.47 19.73 1.60
C TRP A 66 11.48 20.76 2.10
N THR A 67 12.72 20.35 2.25
CA THR A 67 13.83 21.20 2.73
C THR A 67 14.79 21.53 1.59
N ARG A 68 15.91 22.18 1.90
CA ARG A 68 16.97 22.42 0.90
C ARG A 68 17.74 21.15 0.50
N THR A 69 17.72 20.12 1.35
CA THR A 69 18.55 18.92 1.14
C THR A 69 17.72 17.64 1.03
N ARG A 70 16.42 17.69 1.34
CA ARG A 70 15.59 16.50 1.43
C ARG A 70 14.14 16.79 1.05
N ALA A 71 13.51 15.83 0.39
CA ALA A 71 12.08 15.78 0.11
C ALA A 71 11.58 14.34 0.19
N PHE A 72 10.27 14.14 0.09
CA PHE A 72 9.64 12.81 0.08
C PHE A 72 8.76 12.67 -1.14
N ALA A 73 8.93 11.57 -1.89
CA ALA A 73 8.05 11.21 -3.00
C ALA A 73 7.10 10.09 -2.59
N LEU A 74 5.86 10.17 -3.03
CA LEU A 74 4.83 9.14 -2.82
C LEU A 74 4.79 8.21 -4.02
N LYS A 75 5.06 6.91 -3.82
CA LYS A 75 4.80 5.88 -4.81
C LYS A 75 3.55 5.10 -4.42
N ASP A 76 2.47 5.30 -5.17
CA ASP A 76 1.18 4.65 -4.92
C ASP A 76 0.91 3.54 -5.94
N ALA A 77 0.65 2.35 -5.43
CA ALA A 77 0.32 1.16 -6.20
C ALA A 77 -1.04 1.29 -6.94
N ASN A 78 -1.90 2.20 -6.50
CA ASN A 78 -3.19 2.46 -7.11
C ASN A 78 -3.17 3.48 -8.24
N THR A 79 -2.06 4.18 -8.49
CA THR A 79 -2.01 5.32 -9.44
C THR A 79 -2.57 5.00 -10.83
N LEU A 80 -2.38 3.77 -11.31
CA LEU A 80 -2.90 3.32 -12.62
C LEU A 80 -3.71 2.03 -12.48
N ASN A 81 -4.39 1.86 -11.36
CA ASN A 81 -5.16 0.65 -11.08
C ASN A 81 -6.55 0.68 -11.73
N LEU A 82 -6.60 0.71 -13.05
CA LEU A 82 -7.86 0.59 -13.81
C LEU A 82 -8.48 -0.81 -13.73
N ARG A 83 -7.74 -1.82 -13.30
CA ARG A 83 -8.19 -3.21 -13.10
C ARG A 83 -9.27 -3.33 -12.02
N ALA A 84 -9.38 -2.36 -11.13
CA ALA A 84 -10.37 -2.37 -10.04
C ALA A 84 -11.80 -2.61 -10.56
N ILE A 85 -12.19 -1.97 -11.66
CA ILE A 85 -13.52 -2.14 -12.27
C ILE A 85 -13.72 -3.57 -12.77
N ASP A 86 -12.74 -4.12 -13.48
CA ASP A 86 -12.80 -5.47 -14.03
C ASP A 86 -12.85 -6.53 -12.92
N ILE A 87 -12.12 -6.30 -11.82
CA ILE A 87 -12.16 -7.18 -10.65
C ILE A 87 -13.55 -7.19 -10.02
N TRP A 88 -14.13 -6.02 -9.74
CA TRP A 88 -15.46 -5.93 -9.14
C TRP A 88 -16.53 -6.57 -10.03
N LEU A 89 -16.46 -6.37 -11.35
CA LEU A 89 -17.35 -7.05 -12.29
C LEU A 89 -17.12 -8.55 -12.36
N GLY A 90 -15.88 -9.00 -12.23
CA GLY A 90 -15.51 -10.41 -12.14
C GLY A 90 -16.09 -11.08 -10.90
N LEU A 91 -15.83 -10.52 -9.72
CA LEU A 91 -16.33 -11.03 -8.44
C LEU A 91 -17.86 -11.19 -8.41
N ASN A 92 -18.61 -10.29 -9.09
CA ASN A 92 -20.06 -10.40 -9.22
C ASN A 92 -20.52 -11.58 -10.12
N ARG A 93 -19.65 -12.14 -10.94
CA ARG A 93 -19.94 -13.28 -11.85
C ARG A 93 -19.43 -14.60 -11.32
N ASP A 94 -18.48 -14.58 -10.41
CA ASP A 94 -17.84 -15.74 -9.83
C ASP A 94 -18.88 -16.59 -9.06
N ARG A 95 -18.81 -17.92 -9.21
CA ARG A 95 -19.78 -18.87 -8.66
C ARG A 95 -19.19 -19.78 -7.59
N SER A 96 -17.91 -19.62 -7.31
CA SER A 96 -17.18 -20.40 -6.31
C SER A 96 -16.05 -19.59 -5.68
N VAL A 97 -15.64 -19.99 -4.50
CA VAL A 97 -14.45 -19.46 -3.82
C VAL A 97 -13.21 -19.57 -4.70
N GLY A 98 -13.08 -20.65 -5.48
CA GLY A 98 -11.95 -20.82 -6.39
C GLY A 98 -11.93 -19.81 -7.53
N GLU A 99 -13.09 -19.50 -8.12
CA GLU A 99 -13.20 -18.45 -9.16
C GLU A 99 -12.90 -17.07 -8.58
N MET A 100 -13.45 -16.75 -7.40
CA MET A 100 -13.16 -15.48 -6.72
C MET A 100 -11.67 -15.33 -6.43
N ARG A 101 -11.00 -16.39 -5.95
CA ARG A 101 -9.55 -16.36 -5.73
C ARG A 101 -8.78 -16.08 -7.03
N ALA A 102 -9.18 -16.69 -8.15
CA ALA A 102 -8.58 -16.46 -9.45
C ALA A 102 -8.82 -15.03 -9.97
N THR A 103 -9.99 -14.46 -9.70
CA THR A 103 -10.30 -13.07 -10.02
C THR A 103 -9.45 -12.11 -9.17
N LEU A 104 -9.33 -12.33 -7.86
CA LEU A 104 -8.49 -11.53 -6.96
C LEU A 104 -7.00 -11.57 -7.34
N ALA A 105 -6.52 -12.71 -7.88
CA ALA A 105 -5.13 -12.86 -8.32
C ALA A 105 -4.71 -11.90 -9.43
N LYS A 106 -5.64 -11.23 -10.10
CA LYS A 106 -5.37 -10.18 -11.09
C LYS A 106 -4.93 -8.84 -10.45
N LEU A 107 -4.95 -8.73 -9.12
CA LEU A 107 -4.47 -7.61 -8.31
C LEU A 107 -5.10 -6.25 -8.70
N GLY A 108 -6.41 -6.14 -8.56
CA GLY A 108 -7.13 -4.89 -8.84
C GLY A 108 -7.91 -4.34 -7.64
N VAL A 109 -8.09 -5.11 -6.57
CA VAL A 109 -8.73 -4.62 -5.34
C VAL A 109 -7.82 -3.59 -4.66
N PRO A 110 -8.29 -2.36 -4.39
CA PRO A 110 -7.41 -1.30 -3.88
C PRO A 110 -6.90 -1.54 -2.45
N TRP A 111 -7.80 -1.88 -1.49
CA TRP A 111 -7.46 -1.92 -0.06
C TRP A 111 -8.46 -2.64 0.86
N VAL A 112 -9.26 -3.57 0.37
CA VAL A 112 -10.26 -4.25 1.21
C VAL A 112 -10.01 -5.73 1.34
N ASN A 113 -10.37 -6.30 2.50
CA ASN A 113 -10.44 -7.74 2.70
C ASN A 113 -11.65 -8.33 1.96
N THR A 114 -11.49 -9.53 1.44
CA THR A 114 -12.57 -10.30 0.82
C THR A 114 -12.90 -11.51 1.69
N ILE A 115 -14.16 -11.65 2.07
CA ILE A 115 -14.69 -12.85 2.71
C ILE A 115 -15.76 -13.45 1.80
N ALA A 116 -15.68 -14.73 1.56
CA ALA A 116 -16.62 -15.45 0.72
C ALA A 116 -16.90 -16.85 1.24
N ALA A 117 -18.09 -17.35 0.92
CA ALA A 117 -18.44 -18.77 1.11
C ALA A 117 -19.18 -19.28 -0.11
N ASP A 118 -19.03 -20.57 -0.41
CA ASP A 118 -19.74 -21.22 -1.52
C ASP A 118 -20.61 -22.38 -1.04
N ARG A 119 -21.45 -22.87 -1.96
CA ARG A 119 -22.36 -24.00 -1.70
C ARG A 119 -21.66 -25.32 -1.43
N ASP A 120 -20.37 -25.42 -1.76
CA ASP A 120 -19.55 -26.62 -1.52
C ASP A 120 -18.96 -26.63 -0.10
N GLY A 121 -19.37 -25.69 0.76
CA GLY A 121 -18.94 -25.56 2.15
C GLY A 121 -17.52 -25.04 2.30
N ARG A 122 -17.05 -24.21 1.36
CA ARG A 122 -15.76 -23.53 1.45
C ARG A 122 -15.98 -22.11 1.92
N ALA A 123 -15.19 -21.66 2.90
CA ALA A 123 -15.11 -20.28 3.36
C ALA A 123 -13.71 -19.75 3.06
N MET A 124 -13.62 -18.59 2.44
CA MET A 124 -12.36 -17.92 2.10
C MET A 124 -12.21 -16.59 2.84
N TYR A 125 -11.07 -16.37 3.42
CA TYR A 125 -10.55 -15.04 3.73
C TYR A 125 -9.41 -14.72 2.75
N ALA A 126 -9.41 -13.53 2.21
CA ALA A 126 -8.36 -13.03 1.34
C ALA A 126 -8.10 -11.55 1.60
N ASP A 127 -6.90 -11.21 2.06
CA ASP A 127 -6.40 -9.85 2.07
C ASP A 127 -5.51 -9.65 0.84
N VAL A 128 -6.18 -9.56 -0.31
CA VAL A 128 -5.55 -9.43 -1.63
C VAL A 128 -5.88 -8.08 -2.21
N SER A 129 -4.92 -7.18 -2.13
CA SER A 129 -5.02 -5.82 -2.65
C SER A 129 -3.76 -5.45 -3.45
N VAL A 130 -3.68 -4.23 -3.96
CA VAL A 130 -2.49 -3.75 -4.67
C VAL A 130 -1.40 -3.36 -3.68
N VAL A 131 -0.67 -4.35 -3.18
CA VAL A 131 0.40 -4.18 -2.20
C VAL A 131 1.75 -4.11 -2.91
N PRO A 132 2.59 -3.09 -2.65
CA PRO A 132 3.95 -3.03 -3.16
C PRO A 132 4.79 -4.24 -2.76
N ASP A 133 5.60 -4.76 -3.66
CA ASP A 133 6.51 -5.87 -3.37
C ASP A 133 7.75 -5.36 -2.64
N VAL A 134 7.62 -5.25 -1.31
CA VAL A 134 8.67 -4.84 -0.37
C VAL A 134 8.73 -5.87 0.75
N ASP A 135 9.93 -6.35 1.07
CA ASP A 135 10.17 -7.29 2.16
C ASP A 135 11.00 -6.66 3.29
N ALA A 136 11.11 -7.38 4.41
CA ALA A 136 11.86 -6.92 5.58
C ALA A 136 13.35 -6.70 5.29
N ALA A 137 13.95 -7.51 4.43
CA ALA A 137 15.35 -7.36 4.03
C ALA A 137 15.57 -6.09 3.20
N GLN A 138 14.62 -5.74 2.34
CA GLN A 138 14.66 -4.49 1.59
C GLN A 138 14.52 -3.28 2.51
N LEU A 139 13.62 -3.33 3.51
CA LEU A 139 13.50 -2.24 4.49
C LEU A 139 14.82 -1.98 5.22
N GLN A 140 15.58 -3.02 5.54
CA GLN A 140 16.91 -2.89 6.17
C GLN A 140 17.95 -2.33 5.20
N ARG A 141 18.05 -2.91 3.99
CA ARG A 141 19.04 -2.52 2.98
C ARG A 141 18.81 -1.11 2.44
N CYS A 142 17.56 -0.70 2.34
CA CYS A 142 17.10 0.58 1.81
C CYS A 142 16.58 1.51 2.90
N ALA A 143 17.13 1.38 4.10
CA ALA A 143 16.74 2.23 5.23
C ALA A 143 16.96 3.73 4.89
N PRO A 144 15.97 4.58 5.15
CA PRO A 144 16.09 6.03 4.99
C PRO A 144 16.90 6.63 6.15
N SER A 145 16.97 7.94 6.22
CA SER A 145 17.56 8.63 7.38
C SER A 145 16.85 8.27 8.69
N LYS A 146 17.55 8.38 9.83
CA LYS A 146 16.95 8.08 11.15
C LYS A 146 15.64 8.82 11.43
N PRO A 147 15.49 10.13 11.12
CA PRO A 147 14.21 10.82 11.27
C PRO A 147 13.08 10.24 10.40
N ALA A 148 13.38 9.87 9.14
CA ALA A 148 12.39 9.27 8.26
C ALA A 148 12.04 7.83 8.67
N ALA A 149 12.98 7.04 9.17
CA ALA A 149 12.71 5.72 9.73
C ALA A 149 11.79 5.76 10.96
N ALA A 150 11.78 6.85 11.71
CA ALA A 150 10.90 7.03 12.86
C ALA A 150 9.41 7.14 12.44
N LEU A 151 9.11 7.55 11.21
CA LEU A 151 7.74 7.61 10.68
C LEU A 151 7.08 6.24 10.65
N PHE A 152 7.82 5.19 10.34
CA PHE A 152 7.28 3.83 10.37
C PHE A 152 6.79 3.43 11.76
N LYS A 153 7.55 3.76 12.82
CA LYS A 153 7.15 3.46 14.20
C LYS A 153 5.99 4.30 14.70
N ALA A 154 5.84 5.52 14.16
CA ALA A 154 4.82 6.48 14.62
C ALA A 154 3.49 6.36 13.88
N SER A 155 3.51 5.94 12.61
CA SER A 155 2.33 6.02 11.72
C SER A 155 2.27 4.93 10.65
N ASP A 156 3.06 3.87 10.77
CA ASP A 156 3.15 2.76 9.80
C ASP A 156 3.51 3.20 8.35
N LEU A 157 4.07 4.39 8.20
CA LEU A 157 4.51 4.92 6.91
C LEU A 157 5.87 4.33 6.54
N VAL A 158 5.87 3.40 5.61
CA VAL A 158 7.11 2.82 5.07
C VAL A 158 7.81 3.88 4.20
N VAL A 159 9.06 4.18 4.57
CA VAL A 159 9.95 5.07 3.82
C VAL A 159 11.17 4.29 3.38
N LEU A 160 11.53 4.39 2.10
CA LEU A 160 12.71 3.80 1.49
C LEU A 160 13.70 4.88 1.05
N ALA A 161 14.98 4.56 0.94
CA ALA A 161 15.98 5.46 0.39
C ALA A 161 15.72 5.70 -1.11
N GLY A 162 15.47 6.95 -1.50
CA GLY A 162 15.23 7.36 -2.88
C GLY A 162 16.49 7.72 -3.67
N THR A 163 17.67 7.49 -3.09
CA THR A 163 18.98 7.74 -3.74
C THR A 163 19.45 6.58 -4.61
N ARG A 164 18.78 5.43 -4.54
CA ARG A 164 19.19 4.19 -5.20
C ARG A 164 18.02 3.56 -5.95
N SER A 165 18.24 3.19 -7.19
CA SER A 165 17.22 2.54 -8.03
C SER A 165 16.90 1.09 -7.62
N ASP A 166 17.86 0.39 -6.96
CA ASP A 166 17.67 -0.96 -6.43
C ASP A 166 16.84 -1.00 -5.13
N CYS A 167 16.46 0.18 -4.60
CA CYS A 167 15.50 0.32 -3.51
C CYS A 167 14.05 0.48 -3.99
N ASP A 168 13.81 0.45 -5.29
CA ASP A 168 12.46 0.39 -5.85
C ASP A 168 11.79 -0.97 -5.56
N TRP A 169 10.47 -1.05 -5.70
CA TRP A 169 9.72 -2.27 -5.45
C TRP A 169 10.26 -3.45 -6.26
N HIS A 170 10.32 -4.62 -5.66
CA HIS A 170 10.73 -5.84 -6.33
C HIS A 170 9.79 -6.19 -7.49
N ARG A 171 10.27 -7.02 -8.40
CA ARG A 171 9.49 -7.52 -9.54
C ARG A 171 9.45 -9.03 -9.50
N ASP A 172 8.48 -9.58 -8.79
CA ASP A 172 8.22 -11.01 -8.77
C ASP A 172 7.58 -11.43 -10.11
N PRO A 173 8.16 -12.39 -10.87
CA PRO A 173 7.61 -12.81 -12.16
C PRO A 173 6.24 -13.49 -12.05
N ARG A 174 5.82 -13.93 -10.86
CA ARG A 174 4.49 -14.49 -10.61
C ARG A 174 3.41 -13.41 -10.52
N SER A 175 3.80 -12.17 -10.24
CA SER A 175 2.85 -11.06 -10.17
C SER A 175 2.40 -10.63 -11.58
N PRO A 176 1.10 -10.51 -11.84
CA PRO A 176 0.59 -10.00 -13.11
C PRO A 176 0.89 -8.51 -13.31
N VAL A 177 1.32 -7.82 -12.24
CA VAL A 177 1.65 -6.40 -12.26
C VAL A 177 3.03 -6.19 -11.66
N PRO A 178 4.02 -5.75 -12.45
CA PRO A 178 5.36 -5.50 -11.96
C PRO A 178 5.38 -4.54 -10.76
N GLY A 179 6.11 -4.89 -9.72
CA GLY A 179 6.22 -4.08 -8.51
C GLY A 179 5.16 -4.38 -7.44
N LEU A 180 4.20 -5.25 -7.69
CA LEU A 180 3.21 -5.69 -6.71
C LEU A 180 3.50 -7.11 -6.22
N LEU A 181 3.14 -7.40 -4.97
CA LEU A 181 3.17 -8.74 -4.42
C LEU A 181 2.23 -9.67 -5.21
N PRO A 182 2.66 -10.89 -5.59
CA PRO A 182 1.76 -11.89 -6.15
C PRO A 182 0.84 -12.46 -5.04
N ILE A 183 -0.32 -12.98 -5.43
CA ILE A 183 -1.31 -13.54 -4.50
C ILE A 183 -0.74 -14.66 -3.61
N GLU A 184 0.25 -15.39 -4.08
CA GLU A 184 0.93 -16.47 -3.34
C GLU A 184 1.72 -15.96 -2.12
N ARG A 185 1.99 -14.67 -2.07
CA ARG A 185 2.68 -13.99 -0.95
C ARG A 185 1.74 -13.10 -0.14
N MET A 186 0.43 -13.25 -0.33
CA MET A 186 -0.61 -12.51 0.40
C MET A 186 -1.41 -13.45 1.30
N PRO A 187 -2.04 -12.94 2.37
CA PRO A 187 -2.82 -13.77 3.27
C PRO A 187 -4.13 -14.20 2.62
N VAL A 188 -4.11 -15.42 2.08
CA VAL A 188 -5.29 -16.08 1.53
C VAL A 188 -5.44 -17.44 2.18
N THR A 189 -6.63 -17.73 2.71
CA THR A 189 -6.97 -19.05 3.24
C THR A 189 -8.33 -19.49 2.75
N VAL A 190 -8.47 -20.80 2.51
CA VAL A 190 -9.74 -21.45 2.19
C VAL A 190 -9.94 -22.60 3.18
N ARG A 191 -11.05 -22.55 3.90
CA ARG A 191 -11.36 -23.46 5.00
C ARG A 191 -12.74 -24.12 4.80
N ARG A 192 -13.03 -25.12 5.63
CA ARG A 192 -14.36 -25.76 5.70
C ARG A 192 -15.07 -25.50 7.03
N ASP A 193 -14.40 -24.86 7.96
CA ASP A 193 -14.97 -24.41 9.22
C ASP A 193 -15.48 -22.98 9.10
N TRP A 194 -14.62 -21.98 9.33
CA TRP A 194 -15.01 -20.57 9.28
C TRP A 194 -13.83 -19.65 9.03
N VAL A 195 -14.14 -18.45 8.58
CA VAL A 195 -13.24 -17.30 8.55
C VAL A 195 -14.02 -16.07 9.01
N GLN A 196 -13.33 -15.07 9.56
CA GLN A 196 -13.92 -13.82 10.00
C GLN A 196 -13.00 -12.63 9.71
N ASN A 197 -13.56 -11.43 9.76
CA ASN A 197 -12.81 -10.19 9.86
C ASN A 197 -13.63 -9.14 10.61
N SER A 198 -13.03 -8.55 11.64
CA SER A 198 -13.61 -7.46 12.44
C SER A 198 -12.88 -6.13 12.17
N ASN A 199 -12.39 -5.90 10.96
CA ASN A 199 -11.46 -4.84 10.57
C ASN A 199 -10.14 -4.90 11.35
N ASP A 200 -9.72 -6.09 11.69
CA ASP A 200 -8.43 -6.39 12.29
C ASP A 200 -7.49 -6.99 11.24
N SER A 201 -6.22 -7.17 11.57
CA SER A 201 -5.23 -7.72 10.65
C SER A 201 -5.52 -9.19 10.31
N PHE A 202 -4.97 -9.66 9.22
CA PHE A 202 -5.17 -10.99 8.62
C PHE A 202 -5.01 -12.16 9.60
N TRP A 203 -4.12 -12.06 10.59
CA TRP A 203 -3.81 -13.14 11.52
C TRP A 203 -4.99 -13.54 12.40
N LEU A 204 -5.98 -12.67 12.57
CA LEU A 204 -7.21 -12.91 13.32
C LEU A 204 -8.38 -13.39 12.46
N SER A 205 -8.15 -13.65 11.17
CA SER A 205 -9.17 -14.21 10.27
C SER A 205 -9.61 -15.61 10.70
N ASN A 206 -8.71 -16.41 11.22
CA ASN A 206 -8.94 -17.63 12.01
C ASN A 206 -7.69 -17.95 12.82
N PRO A 207 -7.74 -17.94 14.15
CA PRO A 207 -6.58 -18.16 15.02
C PRO A 207 -5.91 -19.54 14.92
N ALA A 208 -6.53 -20.49 14.21
CA ALA A 208 -5.93 -21.81 13.98
C ALA A 208 -4.98 -21.83 12.76
N ILE A 209 -4.80 -20.69 12.09
CA ILE A 209 -3.90 -20.59 10.94
C ILE A 209 -2.51 -20.17 11.42
N ASP A 210 -1.50 -20.95 11.06
CA ASP A 210 -0.10 -20.57 11.18
C ASP A 210 0.31 -19.85 9.90
N TRP A 211 0.35 -18.51 9.96
CA TRP A 211 0.69 -17.69 8.81
C TRP A 211 2.22 -17.63 8.63
N PRO A 212 2.72 -17.77 7.39
CA PRO A 212 4.13 -17.54 7.12
C PRO A 212 4.50 -16.08 7.37
N GLU A 213 5.80 -15.78 7.40
CA GLU A 213 6.27 -14.39 7.38
C GLU A 213 5.82 -13.71 6.09
N LEU A 214 5.06 -12.63 6.23
CA LEU A 214 4.52 -11.84 5.14
C LEU A 214 5.23 -10.49 5.03
N SER A 215 4.97 -9.78 3.93
CA SER A 215 5.49 -8.42 3.77
C SER A 215 5.01 -7.51 4.91
N PRO A 216 5.88 -6.66 5.46
CA PRO A 216 5.50 -5.70 6.50
C PRO A 216 4.47 -4.66 6.04
N LEU A 217 4.15 -4.60 4.74
CA LEU A 217 3.11 -3.74 4.18
C LEU A 217 1.70 -4.33 4.24
N ILE A 218 1.56 -5.62 4.62
CA ILE A 218 0.26 -6.29 4.69
C ILE A 218 -0.43 -5.99 6.03
N GLY A 219 0.31 -6.01 7.13
CA GLY A 219 -0.24 -5.74 8.47
C GLY A 219 0.61 -6.36 9.57
N TRP A 220 0.20 -6.08 10.79
CA TRP A 220 0.87 -6.53 12.00
C TRP A 220 0.23 -7.80 12.57
N THR A 221 1.01 -8.57 13.31
CA THR A 221 0.59 -9.70 14.15
C THR A 221 0.91 -9.44 15.62
N ASP A 222 0.37 -10.25 16.51
CA ASP A 222 0.74 -10.29 17.94
C ASP A 222 0.54 -8.96 18.71
N TYR A 223 -0.50 -8.22 18.36
CA TYR A 223 -0.91 -7.03 19.11
C TYR A 223 -2.25 -7.21 19.86
N PRO A 224 -2.57 -6.37 20.83
CA PRO A 224 -3.81 -6.48 21.59
C PRO A 224 -5.06 -6.41 20.71
N GLN A 225 -5.91 -7.43 20.79
CA GLN A 225 -7.15 -7.51 20.04
C GLN A 225 -8.18 -6.48 20.53
N SER A 226 -8.94 -5.89 19.59
CA SER A 226 -10.07 -5.03 19.93
C SER A 226 -11.18 -5.82 20.64
N LEU A 227 -12.03 -5.14 21.39
CA LEU A 227 -13.19 -5.78 22.04
C LEU A 227 -14.12 -6.41 21.00
N ARG A 228 -14.29 -5.77 19.83
CA ARG A 228 -15.10 -6.28 18.73
C ARG A 228 -14.54 -7.59 18.19
N THR A 229 -13.24 -7.66 17.96
CA THR A 229 -12.57 -8.87 17.48
C THR A 229 -12.70 -10.01 18.49
N ARG A 230 -12.49 -9.73 19.78
CA ARG A 230 -12.64 -10.70 20.85
C ARG A 230 -14.08 -11.24 20.94
N SER A 231 -15.09 -10.37 20.86
CA SER A 231 -16.49 -10.76 20.84
C SER A 231 -16.83 -11.63 19.64
N GLY A 232 -16.40 -11.23 18.43
CA GLY A 232 -16.63 -12.02 17.22
C GLY A 232 -16.00 -13.42 17.29
N LEU A 233 -14.76 -13.52 17.77
CA LEU A 233 -14.11 -14.81 17.98
C LEU A 233 -14.76 -15.68 19.05
N TYR A 234 -15.37 -15.07 20.07
CA TYR A 234 -16.13 -15.79 21.08
C TYR A 234 -17.44 -16.33 20.50
N GLU A 235 -18.21 -15.48 19.82
CA GLU A 235 -19.51 -15.87 19.24
C GLU A 235 -19.39 -16.99 18.20
N ILE A 236 -18.35 -16.99 17.38
CA ILE A 236 -18.13 -18.03 16.36
C ILE A 236 -17.85 -19.40 16.99
N ARG A 237 -17.35 -19.44 18.23
CA ARG A 237 -17.01 -20.69 18.92
C ARG A 237 -18.17 -21.32 19.68
N GLN A 238 -19.32 -20.61 19.83
CA GLN A 238 -20.54 -21.12 20.42
C GLN A 238 -21.30 -22.01 19.44
#